data_88f8481574dcf187c5ec9304462253fd
#
_entry.id   88f8481574dcf187c5ec9304462253fd
#
_cell.length_a   1.000
_cell.length_b   1.000
_cell.length_c   1.000
_cell.angle_alpha   90.00
_cell.angle_beta   90.00
_cell.angle_gamma   90.00
#
_symmetry.space_group_name_H-M   'P 1'
#
loop_
_entity.id
_entity.type
_entity.pdbx_description
1 polymer ?
#
loop_
_entity_poly.entity_id
_entity_poly.type
_entity_poly.pdbx_seq_one_letter_code
_entity_poly.pdbx_strand_id
1 'polypeptide(L)'
;MWLRVTLASVLLGGCGLAPVRIQAPPEAVELRDVPFFPQTEHHCGPAALATLLGAQALAVTPEQLTPWVYVPGREGSLQAEMISATRRFDRLPLRLPPSPEAMIEALHAGQPVLLLQNLGLRRWPSWHYAVLVGYEPEAGDFVLRSGTEQREVLGARRFLAAWEQADRWAMVAVVPDTVPAWATEQDWLAAAAPFESLGRIEIAERAYRAAVARWPASALAWQGLANARYAARDLAGADDAFRRAVSLDPASVPARNNLVNVLLERGCAAQARTQLEALGEVPAPFADAVRDTRAAVARVAPVDGAGCNAAPAVPPP
;
A
#
# COMPACT_ATOMS: atom_id res chain seq x y z
N MET A 1 -6.19 76.81 34.50
CA MET A 1 -5.36 75.58 34.57
C MET A 1 -6.12 74.47 33.85
N TRP A 2 -5.78 74.27 32.60
CA TRP A 2 -6.53 73.34 31.71
C TRP A 2 -5.82 71.95 31.67
N LEU A 3 -6.52 70.90 32.15
CA LEU A 3 -6.01 69.52 32.17
C LEU A 3 -6.24 68.91 30.77
N ARG A 4 -5.16 68.59 30.05
CA ARG A 4 -5.23 67.83 28.78
C ARG A 4 -5.26 66.40 29.15
N VAL A 5 -6.39 65.71 28.87
CA VAL A 5 -6.52 64.26 28.91
C VAL A 5 -6.08 63.76 27.56
N THR A 6 -4.94 63.07 27.52
CA THR A 6 -4.44 62.32 26.35
C THR A 6 -5.08 60.94 26.35
N LEU A 7 -5.96 60.70 25.38
CA LEU A 7 -6.55 59.39 25.11
C LEU A 7 -5.50 58.52 24.42
N ALA A 8 -4.97 57.52 25.13
CA ALA A 8 -4.08 56.50 24.53
C ALA A 8 -4.93 55.44 23.78
N SER A 9 -4.87 55.48 22.47
CA SER A 9 -5.48 54.44 21.60
C SER A 9 -4.68 53.15 21.71
N VAL A 10 -5.19 52.16 22.42
CA VAL A 10 -4.64 50.82 22.44
C VAL A 10 -5.00 50.15 21.12
N LEU A 11 -4.03 50.02 20.19
CA LEU A 11 -4.13 49.17 19.00
C LEU A 11 -4.16 47.72 19.46
N LEU A 12 -5.33 47.12 19.50
CA LEU A 12 -5.50 45.68 19.58
C LEU A 12 -4.96 45.05 18.27
N GLY A 13 -3.67 44.72 18.28
CA GLY A 13 -3.08 43.88 17.25
C GLY A 13 -3.74 42.51 17.31
N GLY A 14 -4.68 42.25 16.40
CA GLY A 14 -5.25 40.94 16.21
C GLY A 14 -4.13 39.96 15.87
N CYS A 15 -3.84 38.99 16.73
CA CYS A 15 -3.02 37.84 16.40
C CYS A 15 -3.73 37.00 15.32
N GLY A 16 -3.64 37.44 14.08
CA GLY A 16 -4.00 36.62 12.92
C GLY A 16 -3.07 35.41 12.91
N LEU A 17 -3.61 34.25 13.24
CA LEU A 17 -2.87 32.99 13.11
C LEU A 17 -2.45 32.86 11.64
N ALA A 18 -1.15 32.70 11.38
CA ALA A 18 -0.62 32.55 10.03
C ALA A 18 -1.36 31.42 9.27
N PRO A 19 -1.70 31.61 7.99
CA PRO A 19 -2.35 30.57 7.19
C PRO A 19 -1.43 29.35 7.12
N VAL A 20 -2.02 28.15 7.19
CA VAL A 20 -1.30 26.90 6.94
C VAL A 20 -0.93 26.88 5.47
N ARG A 21 0.37 26.79 5.17
CA ARG A 21 0.84 26.69 3.79
C ARG A 21 1.00 25.21 3.44
N ILE A 22 0.26 24.75 2.43
CA ILE A 22 0.35 23.42 1.83
C ILE A 22 0.96 23.61 0.45
N GLN A 23 2.02 22.87 0.13
CA GLN A 23 2.65 22.88 -1.18
C GLN A 23 1.90 21.89 -2.07
N ALA A 24 0.83 22.32 -2.69
CA ALA A 24 -0.02 21.50 -3.55
C ALA A 24 -0.19 22.17 -4.91
N PRO A 25 -0.60 21.43 -5.96
CA PRO A 25 -1.03 21.99 -7.22
C PRO A 25 -2.08 23.09 -6.99
N PRO A 26 -2.06 24.17 -7.79
CA PRO A 26 -2.99 25.29 -7.64
C PRO A 26 -4.42 24.94 -8.10
N GLU A 27 -4.60 23.81 -8.77
CA GLU A 27 -5.90 23.36 -9.26
C GLU A 27 -6.70 22.70 -8.15
N ALA A 28 -7.97 23.10 -8.03
CA ALA A 28 -8.93 22.43 -7.16
C ALA A 28 -9.22 21.01 -7.65
N VAL A 29 -9.40 20.07 -6.73
CA VAL A 29 -9.78 18.70 -7.04
C VAL A 29 -10.95 18.26 -6.18
N GLU A 30 -11.99 17.66 -6.78
CA GLU A 30 -13.07 17.01 -6.04
C GLU A 30 -13.56 15.78 -6.82
N LEU A 31 -13.45 14.62 -6.20
CA LEU A 31 -13.93 13.33 -6.72
C LEU A 31 -15.42 13.17 -6.38
N ARG A 32 -16.28 13.78 -7.20
CA ARG A 32 -17.74 13.91 -6.92
C ARG A 32 -18.49 12.59 -6.99
N ASP A 33 -18.03 11.67 -7.84
CA ASP A 33 -18.65 10.37 -8.07
C ASP A 33 -18.34 9.32 -6.98
N VAL A 34 -17.51 9.68 -5.99
CA VAL A 34 -17.26 8.82 -4.83
C VAL A 34 -18.56 8.63 -4.06
N PRO A 35 -19.01 7.38 -3.87
CA PRO A 35 -20.25 7.10 -3.16
C PRO A 35 -20.20 7.60 -1.72
N PHE A 36 -21.39 7.73 -1.12
CA PHE A 36 -21.53 8.10 0.27
C PHE A 36 -22.43 7.13 0.98
N PHE A 37 -21.96 6.61 2.11
CA PHE A 37 -22.74 5.80 3.04
C PHE A 37 -22.84 6.55 4.36
N PRO A 38 -24.03 7.08 4.72
CA PRO A 38 -24.22 7.76 5.99
C PRO A 38 -23.93 6.80 7.15
N GLN A 39 -23.26 7.31 8.16
CA GLN A 39 -22.80 6.49 9.26
C GLN A 39 -23.85 6.43 10.37
N THR A 40 -24.07 5.24 10.92
CA THR A 40 -24.71 5.06 12.21
C THR A 40 -23.65 5.12 13.32
N GLU A 41 -24.10 5.25 14.56
CA GLU A 41 -23.22 5.29 15.74
C GLU A 41 -22.25 4.09 15.73
N HIS A 42 -20.97 4.35 15.99
CA HIS A 42 -19.86 3.37 16.02
C HIS A 42 -19.51 2.66 14.70
N HIS A 43 -20.19 2.94 13.58
CA HIS A 43 -19.95 2.28 12.29
C HIS A 43 -19.20 3.13 11.27
N CYS A 44 -18.38 4.11 11.74
CA CYS A 44 -17.57 4.95 10.84
C CYS A 44 -16.58 4.12 9.98
N GLY A 45 -15.97 3.06 10.52
CA GLY A 45 -15.05 2.20 9.78
C GLY A 45 -15.71 1.49 8.59
N PRO A 46 -16.77 0.68 8.79
CA PRO A 46 -17.49 0.02 7.70
C PRO A 46 -17.96 0.99 6.61
N ALA A 47 -18.57 2.13 7.00
CA ALA A 47 -19.08 3.12 6.05
C ALA A 47 -17.97 3.81 5.25
N ALA A 48 -16.90 4.22 5.91
CA ALA A 48 -15.75 4.84 5.24
C ALA A 48 -15.03 3.85 4.29
N LEU A 49 -14.90 2.59 4.69
CA LEU A 49 -14.30 1.57 3.82
C LEU A 49 -15.19 1.23 2.63
N ALA A 50 -16.53 1.15 2.82
CA ALA A 50 -17.48 0.97 1.71
C ALA A 50 -17.40 2.13 0.73
N THR A 51 -17.28 3.37 1.22
CA THR A 51 -17.08 4.57 0.42
C THR A 51 -15.80 4.47 -0.41
N LEU A 52 -14.66 4.09 0.21
CA LEU A 52 -13.37 3.93 -0.47
C LEU A 52 -13.42 2.87 -1.57
N LEU A 53 -13.95 1.69 -1.26
CA LEU A 53 -14.03 0.56 -2.19
C LEU A 53 -15.06 0.80 -3.29
N GLY A 54 -16.20 1.41 -2.94
CA GLY A 54 -17.24 1.78 -3.89
C GLY A 54 -16.78 2.78 -4.95
N ALA A 55 -15.82 3.65 -4.64
CA ALA A 55 -15.19 4.55 -5.62
C ALA A 55 -14.47 3.79 -6.75
N GLN A 56 -14.19 2.50 -6.58
CA GLN A 56 -13.60 1.63 -7.60
C GLN A 56 -14.63 0.70 -8.24
N ALA A 57 -15.89 1.10 -8.25
CA ALA A 57 -17.02 0.35 -8.80
C ALA A 57 -17.23 -1.04 -8.14
N LEU A 58 -16.75 -1.23 -6.92
CA LEU A 58 -17.03 -2.43 -6.15
C LEU A 58 -18.39 -2.29 -5.45
N ALA A 59 -19.30 -3.23 -5.73
CA ALA A 59 -20.61 -3.28 -5.09
C ALA A 59 -20.47 -3.84 -3.66
N VAL A 60 -20.09 -2.97 -2.71
CA VAL A 60 -19.89 -3.32 -1.30
C VAL A 60 -20.64 -2.34 -0.40
N THR A 61 -21.28 -2.87 0.66
CA THR A 61 -22.03 -2.06 1.63
C THR A 61 -21.37 -2.09 3.01
N PRO A 62 -21.67 -1.11 3.88
CA PRO A 62 -21.19 -1.11 5.26
C PRO A 62 -21.56 -2.36 6.04
N GLU A 63 -22.77 -2.89 5.81
CA GLU A 63 -23.28 -4.10 6.48
C GLU A 63 -22.44 -5.33 6.13
N GLN A 64 -22.01 -5.44 4.87
CA GLN A 64 -21.12 -6.52 4.40
C GLN A 64 -19.73 -6.43 5.02
N LEU A 65 -19.25 -5.22 5.30
CA LEU A 65 -17.93 -4.98 5.88
C LEU A 65 -17.90 -5.11 7.40
N THR A 66 -19.01 -4.82 8.07
CA THR A 66 -19.10 -4.80 9.53
C THR A 66 -18.51 -6.05 10.20
N PRO A 67 -18.76 -7.30 9.75
CA PRO A 67 -18.18 -8.49 10.38
C PRO A 67 -16.64 -8.56 10.31
N TRP A 68 -15.99 -7.80 9.43
CA TRP A 68 -14.55 -7.85 9.20
C TRP A 68 -13.80 -6.65 9.74
N VAL A 69 -14.47 -5.52 9.96
CA VAL A 69 -13.80 -4.28 10.38
C VAL A 69 -14.29 -3.74 11.71
N TYR A 70 -15.51 -4.11 12.16
CA TYR A 70 -16.03 -3.66 13.44
C TYR A 70 -15.58 -4.58 14.58
N VAL A 71 -15.01 -4.00 15.62
CA VAL A 71 -14.52 -4.70 16.81
C VAL A 71 -15.44 -4.35 17.99
N PRO A 72 -16.40 -5.24 18.39
CA PRO A 72 -17.39 -4.92 19.40
C PRO A 72 -16.80 -4.45 20.74
N GLY A 73 -15.72 -5.08 21.21
CA GLY A 73 -15.04 -4.72 22.45
C GLY A 73 -14.30 -3.37 22.42
N ARG A 74 -14.25 -2.72 21.25
CA ARG A 74 -13.68 -1.39 21.04
C ARG A 74 -14.72 -0.36 20.57
N GLU A 75 -15.95 -0.80 20.33
CA GLU A 75 -17.04 0.02 19.78
C GLU A 75 -16.58 0.81 18.54
N GLY A 76 -15.80 0.15 17.66
CA GLY A 76 -15.20 0.81 16.50
C GLY A 76 -14.33 -0.12 15.67
N SER A 77 -13.54 0.44 14.77
CA SER A 77 -12.65 -0.28 13.85
C SER A 77 -11.20 0.11 14.10
N LEU A 78 -10.27 -0.84 13.93
CA LEU A 78 -8.83 -0.57 13.98
C LEU A 78 -8.27 -0.49 12.55
N GLN A 79 -7.11 0.14 12.41
CA GLN A 79 -6.44 0.28 11.11
C GLN A 79 -6.06 -1.08 10.50
N ALA A 80 -5.69 -2.05 11.33
CA ALA A 80 -5.33 -3.39 10.88
C ALA A 80 -6.49 -4.11 10.20
N GLU A 81 -7.70 -4.00 10.76
CA GLU A 81 -8.93 -4.56 10.19
C GLU A 81 -9.30 -3.86 8.87
N MET A 82 -9.15 -2.53 8.80
CA MET A 82 -9.38 -1.77 7.57
C MET A 82 -8.44 -2.22 6.44
N ILE A 83 -7.15 -2.37 6.75
CA ILE A 83 -6.12 -2.88 5.84
C ILE A 83 -6.43 -4.33 5.42
N SER A 84 -6.76 -5.20 6.37
CA SER A 84 -7.06 -6.60 6.09
C SER A 84 -8.32 -6.77 5.24
N ALA A 85 -9.38 -6.03 5.55
CA ALA A 85 -10.62 -6.06 4.79
C ALA A 85 -10.42 -5.56 3.35
N THR A 86 -9.61 -4.52 3.13
CA THR A 86 -9.27 -4.03 1.79
C THR A 86 -8.71 -5.14 0.90
N ARG A 87 -7.83 -6.01 1.44
CA ARG A 87 -7.24 -7.14 0.70
C ARG A 87 -8.28 -8.20 0.28
N ARG A 88 -9.39 -8.35 1.02
CA ARG A 88 -10.46 -9.28 0.66
C ARG A 88 -11.14 -8.92 -0.67
N PHE A 89 -11.06 -7.65 -1.06
CA PHE A 89 -11.59 -7.13 -2.32
C PHE A 89 -10.53 -6.96 -3.41
N ASP A 90 -9.40 -7.67 -3.28
CA ASP A 90 -8.31 -7.67 -4.26
C ASP A 90 -7.75 -6.26 -4.52
N ARG A 91 -7.67 -5.46 -3.47
CA ARG A 91 -7.05 -4.13 -3.50
C ARG A 91 -5.84 -4.09 -2.58
N LEU A 92 -4.78 -3.45 -3.06
CA LEU A 92 -3.61 -3.18 -2.25
C LEU A 92 -3.88 -1.97 -1.35
N PRO A 93 -3.86 -2.14 -0.02
CA PRO A 93 -3.94 -1.02 0.91
C PRO A 93 -2.57 -0.35 1.00
N LEU A 94 -2.42 0.81 0.37
CA LEU A 94 -1.18 1.59 0.45
C LEU A 94 -1.32 2.71 1.47
N ARG A 95 -0.40 2.74 2.44
CA ARG A 95 -0.26 3.85 3.37
C ARG A 95 0.31 5.05 2.64
N LEU A 96 -0.28 6.21 2.85
CA LEU A 96 0.27 7.45 2.34
C LEU A 96 1.37 7.99 3.26
N PRO A 97 2.38 8.70 2.71
CA PRO A 97 3.27 9.53 3.50
C PRO A 97 2.46 10.47 4.42
N PRO A 98 2.94 10.77 5.64
CA PRO A 98 2.20 11.57 6.61
C PRO A 98 2.25 13.07 6.28
N SER A 99 1.92 13.44 5.04
CA SER A 99 1.85 14.81 4.56
C SER A 99 0.53 15.10 3.84
N PRO A 100 -0.01 16.32 3.95
CA PRO A 100 -1.21 16.71 3.22
C PRO A 100 -0.99 16.72 1.71
N GLU A 101 0.22 17.01 1.26
CA GLU A 101 0.61 17.01 -0.15
C GLU A 101 0.41 15.62 -0.79
N ALA A 102 0.82 14.56 -0.09
CA ALA A 102 0.63 13.18 -0.58
C ALA A 102 -0.85 12.81 -0.73
N MET A 103 -1.71 13.30 0.17
CA MET A 103 -3.16 13.10 0.04
C MET A 103 -3.74 13.85 -1.16
N ILE A 104 -3.29 15.09 -1.38
CA ILE A 104 -3.73 15.91 -2.51
C ILE A 104 -3.25 15.31 -3.83
N GLU A 105 -2.01 14.80 -3.87
CA GLU A 105 -1.48 14.08 -5.05
C GLU A 105 -2.32 12.82 -5.35
N ALA A 106 -2.71 12.07 -4.33
CA ALA A 106 -3.61 10.91 -4.50
C ALA A 106 -4.96 11.33 -5.09
N LEU A 107 -5.55 12.46 -4.62
CA LEU A 107 -6.80 12.98 -5.16
C LEU A 107 -6.65 13.38 -6.65
N HIS A 108 -5.57 14.06 -7.03
CA HIS A 108 -5.30 14.38 -8.44
C HIS A 108 -5.10 13.14 -9.32
N ALA A 109 -4.66 12.03 -8.72
CA ALA A 109 -4.61 10.72 -9.37
C ALA A 109 -5.97 9.99 -9.39
N GLY A 110 -7.06 10.63 -8.97
CA GLY A 110 -8.40 10.04 -8.92
C GLY A 110 -8.61 9.06 -7.76
N GLN A 111 -7.76 9.09 -6.75
CA GLN A 111 -7.79 8.16 -5.61
C GLN A 111 -8.33 8.86 -4.36
N PRO A 112 -9.54 8.50 -3.87
CA PRO A 112 -10.01 8.97 -2.57
C PRO A 112 -9.17 8.37 -1.45
N VAL A 113 -9.04 9.12 -0.35
CA VAL A 113 -8.14 8.77 0.76
C VAL A 113 -8.94 8.46 2.01
N LEU A 114 -8.85 7.23 2.49
CA LEU A 114 -9.36 6.85 3.80
C LEU A 114 -8.39 7.35 4.88
N LEU A 115 -8.91 8.08 5.86
CA LEU A 115 -8.09 8.61 6.94
C LEU A 115 -8.76 8.44 8.32
N LEU A 116 -7.94 8.46 9.36
CA LEU A 116 -8.38 8.45 10.74
C LEU A 116 -8.18 9.85 11.33
N GLN A 117 -9.16 10.33 12.09
CA GLN A 117 -9.14 11.59 12.80
C GLN A 117 -9.42 11.36 14.28
N ASN A 118 -8.92 12.23 15.14
CA ASN A 118 -9.42 12.40 16.49
C ASN A 118 -10.24 13.69 16.56
N LEU A 119 -11.55 13.55 16.68
CA LEU A 119 -12.48 14.68 16.78
C LEU A 119 -12.65 15.17 18.22
N GLY A 120 -12.08 14.44 19.18
CA GLY A 120 -12.08 14.80 20.60
C GLY A 120 -10.81 15.49 21.06
N LEU A 121 -10.57 15.45 22.34
CA LEU A 121 -9.33 15.94 22.96
C LEU A 121 -8.30 14.80 23.05
N ARG A 122 -7.00 15.13 23.06
CA ARG A 122 -5.95 14.12 23.24
C ARG A 122 -6.16 13.20 24.44
N ARG A 123 -6.72 13.74 25.53
CA ARG A 123 -6.98 13.00 26.77
C ARG A 123 -8.28 12.18 26.72
N TRP A 124 -9.23 12.58 25.90
CA TRP A 124 -10.50 11.91 25.64
C TRP A 124 -10.73 11.84 24.13
N PRO A 125 -10.09 10.89 23.46
CA PRO A 125 -10.15 10.80 22.01
C PRO A 125 -11.54 10.33 21.55
N SER A 126 -11.98 10.90 20.43
CA SER A 126 -13.14 10.46 19.68
C SER A 126 -12.65 10.09 18.27
N TRP A 127 -12.36 8.80 18.08
CA TRP A 127 -11.80 8.29 16.82
C TRP A 127 -12.85 8.23 15.74
N HIS A 128 -12.50 8.72 14.56
CA HIS A 128 -13.41 8.82 13.45
C HIS A 128 -12.72 8.54 12.12
N TYR A 129 -13.29 7.62 11.33
CA TYR A 129 -12.87 7.40 9.95
C TYR A 129 -13.69 8.26 9.00
N ALA A 130 -12.99 8.93 8.07
CA ALA A 130 -13.58 9.68 6.98
C ALA A 130 -12.87 9.39 5.67
N VAL A 131 -13.47 9.75 4.54
CA VAL A 131 -12.86 9.64 3.21
C VAL A 131 -12.69 11.03 2.63
N LEU A 132 -11.43 11.43 2.43
CA LEU A 132 -11.07 12.66 1.75
C LEU A 132 -11.32 12.49 0.25
N VAL A 133 -12.07 13.42 -0.32
CA VAL A 133 -12.49 13.40 -1.72
C VAL A 133 -12.15 14.68 -2.48
N GLY A 134 -11.69 15.73 -1.79
CA GLY A 134 -11.36 16.98 -2.48
C GLY A 134 -10.49 17.92 -1.67
N TYR A 135 -9.90 18.88 -2.39
CA TYR A 135 -9.11 19.98 -1.85
C TYR A 135 -9.33 21.24 -2.68
N GLU A 136 -9.61 22.35 -2.00
CA GLU A 136 -9.78 23.69 -2.56
C GLU A 136 -8.58 24.58 -2.15
N PRO A 137 -7.61 24.81 -3.03
CA PRO A 137 -6.36 25.48 -2.68
C PRO A 137 -6.54 26.96 -2.31
N GLU A 138 -7.48 27.70 -2.92
CA GLU A 138 -7.71 29.12 -2.61
C GLU A 138 -8.21 29.34 -1.17
N ALA A 139 -9.13 28.49 -0.73
CA ALA A 139 -9.66 28.52 0.64
C ALA A 139 -8.78 27.75 1.63
N GLY A 140 -7.98 26.80 1.13
CA GLY A 140 -7.23 25.83 1.94
C GLY A 140 -8.16 24.81 2.60
N ASP A 141 -9.25 24.43 1.92
CA ASP A 141 -10.29 23.58 2.46
C ASP A 141 -10.18 22.14 1.94
N PHE A 142 -10.41 21.19 2.83
CA PHE A 142 -10.51 19.76 2.55
C PHE A 142 -11.98 19.33 2.50
N VAL A 143 -12.34 18.52 1.50
CA VAL A 143 -13.70 18.00 1.30
C VAL A 143 -13.73 16.51 1.62
N LEU A 144 -14.63 16.12 2.54
CA LEU A 144 -14.73 14.75 3.04
C LEU A 144 -16.13 14.15 2.84
N ARG A 145 -16.18 12.81 2.78
CA ARG A 145 -17.37 12.00 3.08
C ARG A 145 -17.22 11.59 4.55
N SER A 146 -18.08 12.09 5.45
CA SER A 146 -17.85 11.96 6.89
C SER A 146 -19.17 11.99 7.67
N GLY A 147 -19.33 11.08 8.61
CA GLY A 147 -20.52 11.04 9.47
C GLY A 147 -21.81 10.93 8.67
N THR A 148 -22.69 11.88 8.85
CA THR A 148 -23.94 12.03 8.10
C THR A 148 -23.84 13.03 6.95
N GLU A 149 -22.65 13.63 6.77
CA GLU A 149 -22.40 14.68 5.79
C GLU A 149 -21.74 14.11 4.52
N GLN A 150 -22.47 14.14 3.42
CA GLN A 150 -21.95 13.72 2.11
C GLN A 150 -20.82 14.62 1.62
N ARG A 151 -20.82 15.89 2.02
CA ARG A 151 -19.81 16.88 1.64
C ARG A 151 -19.47 17.76 2.85
N GLU A 152 -18.68 17.20 3.79
CA GLU A 152 -18.14 17.99 4.89
C GLU A 152 -16.94 18.80 4.40
N VAL A 153 -16.94 20.11 4.65
CA VAL A 153 -15.83 21.01 4.30
C VAL A 153 -15.12 21.45 5.56
N LEU A 154 -13.82 21.16 5.63
CA LEU A 154 -12.98 21.52 6.78
C LEU A 154 -11.79 22.36 6.34
N GLY A 155 -11.62 23.54 6.95
CA GLY A 155 -10.41 24.35 6.77
C GLY A 155 -9.15 23.60 7.22
N ALA A 156 -8.02 23.83 6.53
CA ALA A 156 -6.77 23.11 6.70
C ALA A 156 -6.33 22.98 8.17
N ARG A 157 -6.45 24.05 8.96
CA ARG A 157 -6.03 24.02 10.37
C ARG A 157 -6.81 22.97 11.18
N ARG A 158 -8.14 22.93 11.04
CA ARG A 158 -9.00 21.98 11.76
C ARG A 158 -8.77 20.56 11.29
N PHE A 159 -8.70 20.38 9.97
CA PHE A 159 -8.44 19.08 9.35
C PHE A 159 -7.11 18.48 9.82
N LEU A 160 -6.01 19.25 9.68
CA LEU A 160 -4.67 18.79 10.03
C LEU A 160 -4.54 18.53 11.54
N ALA A 161 -5.15 19.35 12.40
CA ALA A 161 -5.11 19.12 13.84
C ALA A 161 -5.79 17.82 14.26
N ALA A 162 -6.94 17.48 13.67
CA ALA A 162 -7.64 16.23 13.95
C ALA A 162 -6.88 15.01 13.40
N TRP A 163 -6.30 15.13 12.22
CA TRP A 163 -5.51 14.07 11.58
C TRP A 163 -4.16 13.84 12.28
N GLU A 164 -3.48 14.91 12.72
CA GLU A 164 -2.22 14.81 13.48
C GLU A 164 -2.40 14.07 14.80
N GLN A 165 -3.52 14.26 15.48
CA GLN A 165 -3.85 13.54 16.70
C GLN A 165 -4.11 12.03 16.47
N ALA A 166 -4.26 11.61 15.22
CA ALA A 166 -4.41 10.22 14.78
C ALA A 166 -3.14 9.70 14.08
N ASP A 167 -1.96 10.19 14.49
CA ASP A 167 -0.64 9.82 13.94
C ASP A 167 -0.57 9.97 12.41
N ARG A 168 -1.35 10.90 11.87
CA ARG A 168 -1.45 11.18 10.43
C ARG A 168 -1.70 9.91 9.62
N TRP A 169 -2.55 9.01 10.14
CA TRP A 169 -2.88 7.79 9.44
C TRP A 169 -3.81 8.06 8.25
N ALA A 170 -3.36 7.64 7.07
CA ALA A 170 -4.13 7.68 5.84
C ALA A 170 -3.74 6.52 4.91
N MET A 171 -4.68 6.02 4.12
CA MET A 171 -4.44 5.00 3.12
C MET A 171 -5.34 5.18 1.89
N VAL A 172 -4.88 4.63 0.77
CA VAL A 172 -5.69 4.41 -0.43
C VAL A 172 -5.84 2.92 -0.69
N ALA A 173 -6.87 2.52 -1.41
CA ALA A 173 -7.03 1.19 -1.97
C ALA A 173 -6.72 1.26 -3.46
N VAL A 174 -5.78 0.46 -3.95
CA VAL A 174 -5.39 0.50 -5.37
C VAL A 174 -5.51 -0.86 -6.04
N VAL A 175 -5.75 -0.86 -7.35
CA VAL A 175 -5.74 -2.09 -8.15
C VAL A 175 -4.31 -2.61 -8.28
N PRO A 176 -4.11 -3.95 -8.37
CA PRO A 176 -2.76 -4.54 -8.39
C PRO A 176 -1.97 -4.25 -9.66
N ASP A 177 -2.60 -3.77 -10.72
CA ASP A 177 -1.97 -3.62 -12.04
C ASP A 177 -1.25 -2.28 -12.25
N THR A 178 -1.52 -1.29 -11.41
CA THR A 178 -1.06 0.08 -11.63
C THR A 178 -0.42 0.65 -10.37
N VAL A 179 0.88 0.82 -10.41
CA VAL A 179 1.65 1.47 -9.33
C VAL A 179 1.42 2.97 -9.39
N PRO A 180 0.91 3.61 -8.32
CA PRO A 180 0.81 5.07 -8.26
C PRO A 180 2.17 5.74 -8.39
N ALA A 181 2.23 6.92 -9.03
CA ALA A 181 3.50 7.63 -9.26
C ALA A 181 4.26 7.95 -7.96
N TRP A 182 3.52 8.24 -6.89
CA TRP A 182 4.04 8.57 -5.56
C TRP A 182 4.46 7.35 -4.72
N ALA A 183 4.04 6.12 -5.11
CA ALA A 183 4.35 4.92 -4.34
C ALA A 183 5.84 4.58 -4.40
N THR A 184 6.41 4.24 -3.26
CA THR A 184 7.77 3.68 -3.20
C THR A 184 7.75 2.18 -3.51
N GLU A 185 8.88 1.67 -3.97
CA GLU A 185 9.07 0.22 -4.17
C GLU A 185 8.76 -0.56 -2.89
N GLN A 186 9.30 -0.10 -1.77
CA GLN A 186 9.13 -0.75 -0.47
C GLN A 186 7.65 -0.84 -0.06
N ASP A 187 6.90 0.26 -0.17
CA ASP A 187 5.49 0.28 0.22
C ASP A 187 4.64 -0.61 -0.68
N TRP A 188 4.92 -0.60 -1.99
CA TRP A 188 4.22 -1.44 -2.94
C TRP A 188 4.46 -2.93 -2.69
N LEU A 189 5.71 -3.35 -2.54
CA LEU A 189 6.07 -4.75 -2.28
C LEU A 189 5.52 -5.20 -0.91
N ALA A 190 5.56 -4.35 0.11
CA ALA A 190 4.97 -4.65 1.41
C ALA A 190 3.44 -4.79 1.35
N ALA A 191 2.76 -4.07 0.45
CA ALA A 191 1.32 -4.23 0.23
C ALA A 191 0.98 -5.49 -0.59
N ALA A 192 1.85 -5.91 -1.51
CA ALA A 192 1.67 -7.08 -2.37
C ALA A 192 1.96 -8.41 -1.66
N ALA A 193 3.04 -8.49 -0.87
CA ALA A 193 3.52 -9.73 -0.26
C ALA A 193 2.46 -10.51 0.56
N PRO A 194 1.56 -9.88 1.34
CA PRO A 194 0.54 -10.62 2.07
C PRO A 194 -0.41 -11.46 1.21
N PHE A 195 -0.58 -11.13 -0.08
CA PHE A 195 -1.44 -11.89 -0.97
C PHE A 195 -0.91 -13.30 -1.25
N GLU A 196 0.42 -13.51 -1.20
CA GLU A 196 1.03 -14.84 -1.31
C GLU A 196 0.56 -15.75 -0.15
N SER A 197 0.68 -15.26 1.09
CA SER A 197 0.29 -16.02 2.28
C SER A 197 -1.22 -16.22 2.40
N LEU A 198 -2.03 -15.35 1.79
CA LEU A 198 -3.48 -15.46 1.71
C LEU A 198 -3.94 -16.42 0.58
N GLY A 199 -3.01 -16.99 -0.20
CA GLY A 199 -3.33 -17.86 -1.34
C GLY A 199 -3.95 -17.11 -2.52
N ARG A 200 -3.88 -15.75 -2.52
CA ARG A 200 -4.39 -14.90 -3.61
C ARG A 200 -3.29 -14.66 -4.65
N ILE A 201 -2.79 -15.76 -5.21
CA ILE A 201 -1.57 -15.80 -6.04
C ILE A 201 -1.70 -14.94 -7.29
N GLU A 202 -2.87 -14.95 -7.94
CA GLU A 202 -3.12 -14.11 -9.12
C GLU A 202 -2.97 -12.61 -8.81
N ILE A 203 -3.47 -12.17 -7.66
CA ILE A 203 -3.36 -10.77 -7.22
C ILE A 203 -1.90 -10.41 -6.92
N ALA A 204 -1.18 -11.29 -6.23
CA ALA A 204 0.24 -11.12 -5.97
C ALA A 204 1.04 -11.01 -7.28
N GLU A 205 0.81 -11.92 -8.24
CA GLU A 205 1.48 -11.89 -9.53
C GLU A 205 1.23 -10.59 -10.29
N ARG A 206 -0.03 -10.13 -10.37
CA ARG A 206 -0.38 -8.85 -11.01
C ARG A 206 0.36 -7.68 -10.36
N ALA A 207 0.39 -7.63 -9.02
CA ALA A 207 1.08 -6.58 -8.29
C ALA A 207 2.61 -6.62 -8.51
N TYR A 208 3.23 -7.80 -8.52
CA TYR A 208 4.65 -7.92 -8.81
C TYR A 208 4.99 -7.65 -10.27
N ARG A 209 4.11 -8.00 -11.22
CA ARG A 209 4.26 -7.62 -12.63
C ARG A 209 4.25 -6.11 -12.80
N ALA A 210 3.35 -5.41 -12.13
CA ALA A 210 3.35 -3.95 -12.10
C ALA A 210 4.63 -3.38 -11.44
N ALA A 211 5.13 -4.04 -10.37
CA ALA A 211 6.37 -3.66 -9.72
C ALA A 211 7.58 -3.77 -10.65
N VAL A 212 7.77 -4.89 -11.34
CA VAL A 212 8.92 -5.07 -12.26
C VAL A 212 8.85 -4.15 -13.48
N ALA A 213 7.65 -3.77 -13.92
CA ALA A 213 7.46 -2.76 -14.96
C ALA A 213 7.89 -1.36 -14.48
N ARG A 214 7.60 -1.02 -13.23
CA ARG A 214 7.93 0.29 -12.64
C ARG A 214 9.38 0.37 -12.17
N TRP A 215 9.91 -0.74 -11.62
CA TRP A 215 11.28 -0.86 -11.08
C TRP A 215 12.00 -2.07 -11.65
N PRO A 216 12.42 -2.02 -12.93
CA PRO A 216 13.01 -3.18 -13.61
C PRO A 216 14.35 -3.64 -13.05
N ALA A 217 15.00 -2.81 -12.22
CA ALA A 217 16.24 -3.14 -11.51
C ALA A 217 16.02 -3.69 -10.09
N SER A 218 14.77 -3.88 -9.66
CA SER A 218 14.46 -4.42 -8.34
C SER A 218 14.59 -5.95 -8.31
N ALA A 219 15.62 -6.46 -7.66
CA ALA A 219 15.76 -7.89 -7.42
C ALA A 219 14.61 -8.46 -6.59
N LEU A 220 14.10 -7.70 -5.60
CA LEU A 220 12.99 -8.10 -4.74
C LEU A 220 11.66 -8.20 -5.51
N ALA A 221 11.38 -7.25 -6.42
CA ALA A 221 10.18 -7.32 -7.25
C ALA A 221 10.21 -8.55 -8.19
N TRP A 222 11.36 -8.83 -8.81
CA TRP A 222 11.55 -10.02 -9.62
C TRP A 222 11.45 -11.31 -8.82
N GLN A 223 11.99 -11.35 -7.60
CA GLN A 223 11.85 -12.50 -6.70
C GLN A 223 10.38 -12.72 -6.30
N GLY A 224 9.63 -11.67 -5.98
CA GLY A 224 8.20 -11.76 -5.68
C GLY A 224 7.40 -12.28 -6.88
N LEU A 225 7.68 -11.77 -8.09
CA LEU A 225 7.07 -12.28 -9.32
C LEU A 225 7.37 -13.76 -9.54
N ALA A 226 8.61 -14.18 -9.31
CA ALA A 226 9.04 -15.56 -9.44
C ALA A 226 8.32 -16.47 -8.43
N ASN A 227 8.21 -16.04 -7.16
CA ASN A 227 7.47 -16.78 -6.13
C ASN A 227 5.99 -16.94 -6.52
N ALA A 228 5.34 -15.89 -6.97
CA ALA A 228 3.94 -15.93 -7.39
C ALA A 228 3.74 -16.89 -8.59
N ARG A 229 4.59 -16.85 -9.60
CA ARG A 229 4.56 -17.75 -10.74
C ARG A 229 4.82 -19.21 -10.33
N TYR A 230 5.77 -19.44 -9.43
CA TYR A 230 6.02 -20.77 -8.89
C TYR A 230 4.78 -21.31 -8.16
N ALA A 231 4.14 -20.51 -7.33
CA ALA A 231 2.90 -20.88 -6.65
C ALA A 231 1.75 -21.13 -7.64
N ALA A 232 1.70 -20.42 -8.76
CA ALA A 232 0.75 -20.65 -9.87
C ALA A 232 1.11 -21.86 -10.74
N ARG A 233 2.22 -22.58 -10.46
CA ARG A 233 2.76 -23.70 -11.25
C ARG A 233 3.27 -23.29 -12.65
N ASP A 234 3.48 -22.01 -12.90
CA ASP A 234 4.23 -21.54 -14.07
C ASP A 234 5.74 -21.66 -13.80
N LEU A 235 6.27 -22.87 -13.90
CA LEU A 235 7.68 -23.16 -13.62
C LEU A 235 8.63 -22.47 -14.62
N ALA A 236 8.20 -22.26 -15.86
CA ALA A 236 9.02 -21.58 -16.86
C ALA A 236 9.14 -20.09 -16.56
N GLY A 237 8.01 -19.44 -16.31
CA GLY A 237 8.01 -18.04 -15.93
C GLY A 237 8.67 -17.76 -14.56
N ALA A 238 8.61 -18.72 -13.63
CA ALA A 238 9.31 -18.65 -12.36
C ALA A 238 10.84 -18.71 -12.53
N ASP A 239 11.34 -19.65 -13.39
CA ASP A 239 12.76 -19.76 -13.72
C ASP A 239 13.28 -18.43 -14.31
N ASP A 240 12.60 -17.88 -15.32
CA ASP A 240 12.99 -16.62 -15.95
C ASP A 240 13.07 -15.46 -14.92
N ALA A 241 12.04 -15.34 -14.09
CA ALA A 241 11.98 -14.27 -13.09
C ALA A 241 13.04 -14.46 -11.98
N PHE A 242 13.29 -15.68 -11.49
CA PHE A 242 14.36 -15.95 -10.52
C PHE A 242 15.74 -15.70 -11.11
N ARG A 243 16.00 -16.07 -12.37
CA ARG A 243 17.27 -15.73 -13.05
C ARG A 243 17.48 -14.23 -13.09
N ARG A 244 16.43 -13.48 -13.37
CA ARG A 244 16.50 -12.02 -13.37
C ARG A 244 16.79 -11.49 -11.97
N ALA A 245 16.11 -11.97 -10.93
CA ALA A 245 16.38 -11.61 -9.54
C ALA A 245 17.84 -11.88 -9.14
N VAL A 246 18.36 -13.10 -9.43
CA VAL A 246 19.74 -13.49 -9.16
C VAL A 246 20.75 -12.68 -9.96
N SER A 247 20.43 -12.26 -11.19
CA SER A 247 21.32 -11.39 -11.99
C SER A 247 21.43 -9.98 -11.42
N LEU A 248 20.38 -9.48 -10.77
CA LEU A 248 20.33 -8.16 -10.14
C LEU A 248 20.93 -8.16 -8.72
N ASP A 249 20.74 -9.25 -7.98
CA ASP A 249 21.36 -9.48 -6.68
C ASP A 249 21.97 -10.90 -6.60
N PRO A 250 23.22 -11.06 -7.04
CA PRO A 250 23.91 -12.37 -6.99
C PRO A 250 24.13 -12.90 -5.57
N ALA A 251 24.05 -12.05 -4.54
CA ALA A 251 24.20 -12.44 -3.14
C ALA A 251 22.90 -12.91 -2.47
N SER A 252 21.75 -12.77 -3.15
CA SER A 252 20.46 -13.20 -2.61
C SER A 252 20.40 -14.71 -2.48
N VAL A 253 20.59 -15.22 -1.25
CA VAL A 253 20.43 -16.65 -0.94
C VAL A 253 19.00 -17.14 -1.22
N PRO A 254 17.92 -16.41 -0.80
CA PRO A 254 16.57 -16.86 -1.08
C PRO A 254 16.25 -17.00 -2.57
N ALA A 255 16.61 -16.00 -3.38
CA ALA A 255 16.31 -16.02 -4.81
C ALA A 255 17.04 -17.18 -5.50
N ARG A 256 18.33 -17.38 -5.19
CA ARG A 256 19.12 -18.45 -5.79
C ARG A 256 18.69 -19.84 -5.33
N ASN A 257 18.37 -20.02 -4.03
CA ASN A 257 17.85 -21.29 -3.52
C ASN A 257 16.51 -21.65 -4.16
N ASN A 258 15.61 -20.68 -4.33
CA ASN A 258 14.34 -20.93 -5.00
C ASN A 258 14.52 -21.24 -6.49
N LEU A 259 15.48 -20.56 -7.16
CA LEU A 259 15.86 -20.90 -8.53
C LEU A 259 16.30 -22.37 -8.65
N VAL A 260 17.13 -22.85 -7.70
CA VAL A 260 17.57 -24.26 -7.68
C VAL A 260 16.36 -25.20 -7.60
N ASN A 261 15.40 -24.92 -6.73
CA ASN A 261 14.20 -25.76 -6.58
C ASN A 261 13.36 -25.76 -7.87
N VAL A 262 13.15 -24.60 -8.51
CA VAL A 262 12.43 -24.49 -9.78
C VAL A 262 13.14 -25.30 -10.88
N LEU A 263 14.46 -25.20 -10.97
CA LEU A 263 15.27 -25.93 -11.95
C LEU A 263 15.17 -27.45 -11.75
N LEU A 264 15.17 -27.92 -10.49
CA LEU A 264 14.95 -29.34 -10.18
C LEU A 264 13.57 -29.84 -10.66
N GLU A 265 12.51 -29.06 -10.35
CA GLU A 265 11.16 -29.42 -10.77
C GLU A 265 10.98 -29.39 -12.30
N ARG A 266 11.75 -28.56 -13.00
CA ARG A 266 11.81 -28.53 -14.47
C ARG A 266 12.66 -29.67 -15.08
N GLY A 267 13.36 -30.45 -14.27
CA GLY A 267 14.31 -31.48 -14.72
C GLY A 267 15.64 -30.92 -15.19
N CYS A 268 16.03 -29.73 -14.79
CA CYS A 268 17.29 -29.03 -15.16
C CYS A 268 18.37 -29.23 -14.08
N ALA A 269 18.68 -30.49 -13.78
CA ALA A 269 19.51 -30.85 -12.62
C ALA A 269 20.98 -30.37 -12.71
N ALA A 270 21.57 -30.29 -13.90
CA ALA A 270 22.93 -29.75 -14.06
C ALA A 270 22.95 -28.26 -13.77
N GLN A 271 21.98 -27.51 -14.29
CA GLN A 271 21.88 -26.07 -13.99
C GLN A 271 21.53 -25.81 -12.52
N ALA A 272 20.65 -26.60 -11.89
CA ALA A 272 20.37 -26.54 -10.48
C ALA A 272 21.63 -26.69 -9.63
N ARG A 273 22.49 -27.65 -9.97
CA ARG A 273 23.79 -27.88 -9.30
C ARG A 273 24.70 -26.66 -9.43
N THR A 274 24.84 -26.13 -10.64
CA THR A 274 25.64 -24.91 -10.88
C THR A 274 25.17 -23.73 -10.02
N GLN A 275 23.85 -23.51 -9.94
CA GLN A 275 23.29 -22.43 -9.09
C GLN A 275 23.51 -22.69 -7.60
N LEU A 276 23.45 -23.94 -7.16
CA LEU A 276 23.68 -24.33 -5.76
C LEU A 276 25.14 -24.13 -5.35
N GLU A 277 26.09 -24.50 -6.20
CA GLU A 277 27.52 -24.33 -5.99
C GLU A 277 27.89 -22.83 -5.86
N ALA A 278 27.20 -21.96 -6.61
CA ALA A 278 27.39 -20.52 -6.57
C ALA A 278 26.88 -19.86 -5.27
N LEU A 279 26.15 -20.55 -4.39
CA LEU A 279 25.72 -20.02 -3.09
C LEU A 279 26.88 -19.84 -2.09
N GLY A 280 27.93 -20.65 -2.20
CA GLY A 280 29.07 -20.56 -1.27
C GLY A 280 28.69 -20.83 0.18
N GLU A 281 29.21 -20.01 1.09
CA GLU A 281 28.88 -20.04 2.52
C GLU A 281 27.52 -19.37 2.75
N VAL A 282 26.62 -20.06 3.48
CA VAL A 282 25.24 -19.64 3.65
C VAL A 282 25.02 -19.16 5.09
N PRO A 283 24.50 -17.92 5.31
CA PRO A 283 24.18 -17.40 6.64
C PRO A 283 23.17 -18.27 7.39
N ALA A 284 23.29 -18.30 8.71
CA ALA A 284 22.46 -19.13 9.59
C ALA A 284 20.94 -19.10 9.33
N PRO A 285 20.30 -17.97 9.03
CA PRO A 285 18.85 -17.94 8.78
C PRO A 285 18.41 -18.80 7.60
N PHE A 286 19.32 -19.07 6.61
CA PHE A 286 19.01 -19.81 5.40
C PHE A 286 19.64 -21.21 5.36
N ALA A 287 20.48 -21.54 6.35
CA ALA A 287 21.31 -22.76 6.33
C ALA A 287 20.48 -24.04 6.23
N ASP A 288 19.35 -24.12 6.94
CA ASP A 288 18.48 -25.31 6.94
C ASP A 288 17.79 -25.49 5.58
N ALA A 289 17.20 -24.41 5.03
CA ALA A 289 16.55 -24.47 3.71
C ALA A 289 17.54 -24.86 2.60
N VAL A 290 18.74 -24.31 2.61
CA VAL A 290 19.78 -24.64 1.62
C VAL A 290 20.33 -26.06 1.82
N ARG A 291 20.43 -26.55 3.04
CA ARG A 291 20.80 -27.95 3.33
C ARG A 291 19.78 -28.93 2.69
N ASP A 292 18.49 -28.65 2.86
CA ASP A 292 17.43 -29.49 2.30
C ASP A 292 17.47 -29.48 0.76
N THR A 293 17.70 -28.31 0.17
CA THR A 293 17.91 -28.15 -1.26
C THR A 293 19.15 -28.90 -1.75
N ARG A 294 20.29 -28.86 -1.02
CA ARG A 294 21.50 -29.65 -1.32
C ARG A 294 21.21 -31.14 -1.33
N ALA A 295 20.45 -31.61 -0.34
CA ALA A 295 20.06 -33.01 -0.29
C ALA A 295 19.14 -33.42 -1.47
N ALA A 296 18.25 -32.53 -1.90
CA ALA A 296 17.41 -32.79 -3.09
C ALA A 296 18.25 -32.87 -4.38
N VAL A 297 19.16 -31.93 -4.60
CA VAL A 297 20.08 -31.92 -5.76
C VAL A 297 20.95 -33.17 -5.81
N ALA A 298 21.42 -33.66 -4.64
CA ALA A 298 22.30 -34.85 -4.56
C ALA A 298 21.59 -36.15 -4.97
N ARG A 299 20.26 -36.20 -4.92
CA ARG A 299 19.47 -37.39 -5.29
C ARG A 299 19.22 -37.53 -6.80
N VAL A 300 19.49 -36.48 -7.57
CA VAL A 300 19.18 -36.40 -9.00
C VAL A 300 20.48 -36.46 -9.82
N ALA A 301 20.50 -37.25 -10.91
CA ALA A 301 21.62 -37.26 -11.81
C ALA A 301 21.84 -35.86 -12.44
N PRO A 302 23.09 -35.39 -12.62
CA PRO A 302 23.38 -34.06 -13.14
C PRO A 302 23.23 -33.99 -14.67
N VAL A 303 22.02 -34.27 -15.14
CA VAL A 303 21.66 -34.23 -16.57
C VAL A 303 20.46 -33.29 -16.73
N ASP A 304 20.54 -32.41 -17.73
CA ASP A 304 19.42 -31.53 -18.06
C ASP A 304 18.50 -32.17 -19.08
N GLY A 305 17.19 -32.04 -18.84
CA GLY A 305 16.16 -32.41 -19.81
C GLY A 305 16.13 -31.46 -21.02
N ALA A 306 15.44 -31.88 -22.10
CA ALA A 306 15.39 -31.14 -23.37
C ALA A 306 14.82 -29.70 -23.26
N GLY A 307 14.02 -29.38 -22.21
CA GLY A 307 13.43 -28.06 -21.97
C GLY A 307 14.33 -27.07 -21.24
N CYS A 308 15.56 -27.45 -20.85
CA CYS A 308 16.44 -26.62 -20.02
C CYS A 308 17.24 -25.59 -20.81
N ASN A 309 17.35 -25.74 -22.11
CA ASN A 309 18.19 -24.88 -22.98
C ASN A 309 17.41 -23.78 -23.70
N ALA A 310 16.12 -23.60 -23.39
CA ALA A 310 15.38 -22.42 -23.88
C ALA A 310 16.00 -21.15 -23.26
N ALA A 311 16.58 -20.33 -24.11
CA ALA A 311 17.02 -18.99 -23.68
C ALA A 311 15.82 -18.25 -23.07
N PRO A 312 15.99 -17.50 -21.94
CA PRO A 312 14.90 -16.74 -21.38
C PRO A 312 14.35 -15.81 -22.46
N ALA A 313 13.05 -15.86 -22.69
CA ALA A 313 12.36 -14.85 -23.47
C ALA A 313 12.44 -13.54 -22.65
N VAL A 314 13.42 -12.72 -22.97
CA VAL A 314 13.48 -11.35 -22.46
C VAL A 314 12.31 -10.62 -23.10
N PRO A 315 11.26 -10.23 -22.37
CA PRO A 315 10.26 -9.35 -22.94
C PRO A 315 10.97 -8.04 -23.32
N PRO A 316 10.64 -7.43 -24.47
CA PRO A 316 11.19 -6.13 -24.83
C PRO A 316 10.84 -5.08 -23.78
N PRO A 317 11.70 -4.04 -23.66
CA PRO A 317 11.55 -2.97 -22.67
C PRO A 317 10.23 -2.19 -22.82
#